data_23d22b3916c258ee83fad154aa6895f1
#
_entry.id   23d22b3916c258ee83fad154aa6895f1
#
_cell.length_a   1.000
_cell.length_b   1.000
_cell.length_c   1.000
_cell.angle_alpha   90.00
_cell.angle_beta   90.00
_cell.angle_gamma   90.00
#
_symmetry.space_group_name_H-M   'P 1'
#
loop_
_entity.id
_entity.type
_entity.pdbx_description
1 polymer ?
#
loop_
_entity_poly.entity_id
_entity_poly.type
_entity_poly.pdbx_seq_one_letter_code
_entity_poly.pdbx_strand_id
1 'polypeptide(L)'
;MKAKKRAMSEHSTKHVTPAGRSALLDLAASDEDAVELQMRSTLLRGLERWLAASDLTQIEAAKVLGITQARVSDLKRGKISQFSLDMLIRLATRAGLHPKLKLAA
;
A
#
# COMPACT_ATOMS: atom_id res chain seq x y z
N MET A 1 17.41 0.84 8.24
CA MET A 1 17.90 1.88 7.90
C MET A 1 18.29 1.99 7.29
N LYS A 2 17.89 1.79 7.67
CA LYS A 2 18.28 2.58 7.42
C LYS A 2 18.36 2.51 6.86
N ALA A 3 18.25 1.66 7.13
CA ALA A 3 18.53 2.39 6.71
C ALA A 3 18.51 2.16 6.21
N LYS A 4 18.12 2.07 6.70
CA LYS A 4 18.34 2.65 6.37
C LYS A 4 18.26 2.73 5.91
N LYS A 5 17.87 2.14 6.18
CA LYS A 5 18.07 2.83 5.83
C LYS A 5 17.96 3.11 5.48
N ARG A 6 17.48 2.46 5.77
CA ARG A 6 17.65 3.30 5.55
C ARG A 6 17.45 3.61 5.33
N ALA A 7 16.70 3.09 5.91
CA ALA A 7 16.70 4.03 5.71
C ALA A 7 16.62 4.15 5.46
N MET A 8 16.47 3.82 5.52
CA MET A 8 16.61 4.67 5.39
C MET A 8 16.61 5.07 5.36
N SER A 9 16.01 4.55 5.73
CA SER A 9 16.31 5.52 5.64
C SER A 9 16.45 5.64 5.67
N GLU A 10 16.19 5.69 6.00
CA GLU A 10 16.54 6.57 6.04
C GLU A 10 16.52 7.05 5.93
N HIS A 11 16.27 6.22 6.18
CA HIS A 11 16.57 7.21 5.87
C HIS A 11 16.48 7.68 6.06
N SER A 12 16.02 7.50 6.55
CA SER A 12 16.08 8.63 6.52
C SER A 12 16.02 9.01 6.71
N THR A 13 15.77 8.97 7.08
CA THR A 13 15.79 10.10 7.01
C THR A 13 15.67 10.55 7.25
N LYS A 14 15.26 10.76 7.74
CA LYS A 14 15.15 11.84 7.67
C LYS A 14 14.93 12.53 7.85
N HIS A 15 14.78 12.50 8.20
CA HIS A 15 14.65 13.82 8.09
C HIS A 15 14.32 14.49 8.19
N VAL A 16 13.61 14.49 8.74
CA VAL A 16 13.31 15.80 8.71
C VAL A 16 12.91 16.40 8.62
N THR A 17 12.65 16.63 9.06
CA THR A 17 12.31 17.76 8.94
C THR A 17 11.85 18.30 9.02
N PRO A 18 11.83 18.74 9.40
CA PRO A 18 11.34 19.68 9.45
C PRO A 18 10.91 20.19 9.46
N ALA A 19 10.91 20.27 9.86
CA ALA A 19 10.44 20.87 9.70
C ALA A 19 10.21 20.89 9.53
N GLY A 20 10.28 20.62 9.33
CA GLY A 20 9.96 20.65 8.80
C GLY A 20 10.24 20.08 8.46
N ARG A 21 10.17 19.65 8.39
CA ARG A 21 10.37 19.28 7.77
C ARG A 21 11.07 18.78 7.58
N SER A 22 11.53 18.50 7.67
CA SER A 22 12.17 18.36 7.26
C SER A 22 12.59 17.99 6.82
N ALA A 23 12.85 18.12 6.69
CA ALA A 23 13.03 18.11 6.26
C ALA A 23 13.00 17.85 5.70
N LEU A 24 12.68 17.95 5.25
CA LEU A 24 12.41 17.80 4.52
C LEU A 24 12.73 17.51 3.44
N LEU A 25 13.27 18.24 3.47
CA LEU A 25 13.74 17.56 2.54
C LEU A 25 13.14 17.61 1.19
N ASP A 26 13.36 17.75 0.37
CA ASP A 26 12.76 17.28 -0.78
C ASP A 26 11.28 17.08 -0.60
N LEU A 27 10.60 18.17 -0.36
CA LEU A 27 9.19 18.14 -0.06
C LEU A 27 8.35 17.62 -1.23
N ALA A 28 8.79 17.89 -2.47
CA ALA A 28 8.06 17.43 -3.63
C ALA A 28 8.02 15.89 -3.70
N ALA A 29 9.18 15.26 -3.50
CA ALA A 29 9.25 13.81 -3.49
C ALA A 29 8.46 13.23 -2.32
N SER A 30 8.49 13.91 -1.16
CA SER A 30 7.73 13.51 -0.01
C SER A 30 6.24 13.55 -0.27
N ASP A 31 5.78 14.60 -0.96
CA ASP A 31 4.35 14.71 -1.30
C ASP A 31 3.92 13.62 -2.27
N GLU A 32 4.73 13.33 -3.26
CA GLU A 32 4.44 12.28 -4.22
C GLU A 32 4.35 10.92 -3.54
N ASP A 33 5.31 10.64 -2.67
CA ASP A 33 5.33 9.39 -1.93
C ASP A 33 4.13 9.29 -1.00
N ALA A 34 3.76 10.37 -0.35
CA ALA A 34 2.63 10.39 0.57
C ALA A 34 1.32 10.13 -0.18
N VAL A 35 1.14 10.71 -1.35
CA VAL A 35 -0.05 10.50 -2.16
C VAL A 35 -0.14 9.05 -2.62
N GLU A 36 0.97 8.50 -3.10
CA GLU A 36 0.98 7.11 -3.54
C GLU A 36 0.70 6.17 -2.38
N LEU A 37 1.31 6.41 -1.23
CA LEU A 37 1.09 5.58 -0.05
C LEU A 37 -0.36 5.64 0.40
N GLN A 38 -0.97 6.82 0.35
CA GLN A 38 -2.37 6.99 0.72
C GLN A 38 -3.27 6.19 -0.21
N MET A 39 -3.01 6.22 -1.51
CA MET A 39 -3.79 5.47 -2.48
C MET A 39 -3.64 3.97 -2.26
N ARG A 40 -2.40 3.51 -2.01
CA ARG A 40 -2.17 2.10 -1.70
C ARG A 40 -2.90 1.69 -0.44
N SER A 41 -2.86 2.54 0.59
CA SER A 41 -3.53 2.25 1.86
C SER A 41 -5.03 2.10 1.68
N THR A 42 -5.63 2.98 0.88
CA THR A 42 -7.07 2.94 0.61
C THR A 42 -7.47 1.64 -0.08
N LEU A 43 -6.70 1.24 -1.10
CA LEU A 43 -6.97 0.00 -1.82
C LEU A 43 -6.76 -1.22 -0.92
N LEU A 44 -5.67 -1.21 -0.15
CA LEU A 44 -5.36 -2.32 0.73
C LEU A 44 -6.47 -2.52 1.77
N ARG A 45 -6.94 -1.43 2.38
CA ARG A 45 -8.03 -1.53 3.35
C ARG A 45 -9.32 -2.04 2.72
N GLY A 46 -9.60 -1.63 1.48
CA GLY A 46 -10.75 -2.16 0.76
C GLY A 46 -10.65 -3.66 0.54
N LEU A 47 -9.46 -4.11 0.16
CA LEU A 47 -9.22 -5.54 -0.02
C LEU A 47 -9.28 -6.31 1.29
N GLU A 48 -8.75 -5.72 2.37
CA GLU A 48 -8.85 -6.34 3.69
C GLU A 48 -10.30 -6.52 4.12
N ARG A 49 -11.12 -5.49 3.90
CA ARG A 49 -12.55 -5.58 4.23
C ARG A 49 -13.27 -6.60 3.36
N TRP A 50 -12.92 -6.65 2.08
CA TRP A 50 -13.48 -7.65 1.18
C TRP A 50 -13.15 -9.06 1.67
N LEU A 51 -11.88 -9.28 2.03
CA LEU A 51 -11.44 -10.59 2.51
C LEU A 51 -12.14 -10.97 3.80
N ALA A 52 -12.26 -10.04 4.74
CA ALA A 52 -12.92 -10.29 6.02
C ALA A 52 -14.42 -10.57 5.85
N ALA A 53 -15.06 -9.91 4.89
CA ALA A 53 -16.49 -10.10 4.65
C ALA A 53 -16.79 -11.33 3.80
N SER A 54 -15.81 -11.83 3.04
CA SER A 54 -15.98 -13.05 2.27
C SER A 54 -15.87 -14.25 3.21
N ASP A 55 -16.49 -15.35 2.86
CA ASP A 55 -16.32 -16.58 3.61
C ASP A 55 -15.22 -17.45 3.00
N LEU A 56 -14.33 -16.82 2.23
CA LEU A 56 -13.27 -17.54 1.53
C LEU A 56 -12.15 -17.94 2.48
N THR A 57 -11.63 -19.14 2.30
CA THR A 57 -10.36 -19.51 2.91
C THR A 57 -9.23 -18.76 2.20
N GLN A 58 -8.03 -18.76 2.80
CA GLN A 58 -6.88 -18.14 2.16
C GLN A 58 -6.57 -18.77 0.80
N ILE A 59 -6.75 -20.09 0.70
CA ILE A 59 -6.53 -20.80 -0.56
C ILE A 59 -7.52 -20.33 -1.62
N GLU A 60 -8.79 -20.23 -1.24
CA GLU A 60 -9.83 -19.76 -2.16
C GLU A 60 -9.62 -18.31 -2.57
N ALA A 61 -9.28 -17.46 -1.62
CA ALA A 61 -8.98 -16.06 -1.90
C ALA A 61 -7.79 -15.94 -2.84
N ALA A 62 -6.77 -16.77 -2.66
CA ALA A 62 -5.60 -16.79 -3.53
C ALA A 62 -6.01 -17.08 -4.99
N LYS A 63 -6.95 -17.99 -5.17
CA LYS A 63 -7.45 -18.34 -6.50
C LYS A 63 -8.21 -17.16 -7.12
N VAL A 64 -9.09 -16.53 -6.35
CA VAL A 64 -9.86 -15.38 -6.83
C VAL A 64 -8.92 -14.24 -7.24
N LEU A 65 -7.94 -13.97 -6.41
CA LEU A 65 -7.02 -12.85 -6.63
C LEU A 65 -5.89 -13.20 -7.60
N GLY A 66 -5.68 -14.48 -7.88
CA GLY A 66 -4.60 -14.90 -8.78
C GLY A 66 -3.22 -14.69 -8.17
N ILE A 67 -3.09 -14.85 -6.86
CA ILE A 67 -1.82 -14.68 -6.15
C ILE A 67 -1.59 -15.90 -5.26
N THR A 68 -0.41 -15.96 -4.65
CA THR A 68 -0.09 -17.08 -3.75
C THR A 68 -0.81 -16.92 -2.42
N GLN A 69 -0.93 -18.03 -1.71
CA GLN A 69 -1.50 -18.02 -0.36
C GLN A 69 -0.66 -17.14 0.57
N ALA A 70 0.66 -17.14 0.40
CA ALA A 70 1.55 -16.30 1.17
C ALA A 70 1.23 -14.82 0.96
N ARG A 71 0.90 -14.42 -0.26
CA ARG A 71 0.50 -13.05 -0.56
C ARG A 71 -0.85 -12.71 0.06
N VAL A 72 -1.79 -13.65 0.09
CA VAL A 72 -3.06 -13.44 0.79
C VAL A 72 -2.79 -13.19 2.28
N SER A 73 -1.86 -13.93 2.86
CA SER A 73 -1.47 -13.74 4.25
C SER A 73 -0.89 -12.35 4.48
N ASP A 74 -0.03 -11.88 3.55
CA ASP A 74 0.52 -10.52 3.62
C ASP A 74 -0.57 -9.47 3.53
N LEU A 75 -1.55 -9.69 2.65
CA LEU A 75 -2.69 -8.80 2.49
C LEU A 75 -3.49 -8.72 3.80
N LYS A 76 -3.77 -9.88 4.39
CA LYS A 76 -4.53 -9.97 5.63
C LYS A 76 -3.84 -9.25 6.78
N ARG A 77 -2.50 -9.26 6.78
CA ARG A 77 -1.71 -8.58 7.82
C ARG A 77 -1.42 -7.13 7.50
N GLY A 78 -1.93 -6.62 6.38
CA GLY A 78 -1.77 -5.22 6.02
C GLY A 78 -0.35 -4.85 5.65
N LYS A 79 0.42 -5.77 5.10
CA LYS A 79 1.82 -5.52 4.73
C LYS A 79 1.88 -4.73 3.42
N ILE A 80 1.64 -3.44 3.53
CA ILE A 80 1.50 -2.55 2.37
C ILE A 80 2.78 -2.52 1.52
N SER A 81 3.93 -2.71 2.12
CA SER A 81 5.20 -2.69 1.39
C SER A 81 5.33 -3.83 0.39
N GLN A 82 4.49 -4.86 0.51
CA GLN A 82 4.53 -6.01 -0.38
C GLN A 82 3.69 -5.82 -1.63
N PHE A 83 2.96 -4.72 -1.73
CA PHE A 83 2.02 -4.49 -2.83
C PHE A 83 2.26 -3.13 -3.46
N SER A 84 2.50 -3.11 -4.77
CA SER A 84 2.55 -1.87 -5.52
C SER A 84 1.14 -1.36 -5.77
N LEU A 85 1.03 -0.09 -6.14
CA LEU A 85 -0.27 0.52 -6.42
C LEU A 85 -0.98 -0.22 -7.56
N ASP A 86 -0.26 -0.50 -8.64
CA ASP A 86 -0.87 -1.19 -9.78
C ASP A 86 -1.30 -2.60 -9.43
N MET A 87 -0.54 -3.30 -8.60
CA MET A 87 -0.92 -4.62 -8.13
C MET A 87 -2.23 -4.55 -7.35
N LEU A 88 -2.34 -3.57 -6.45
CA LEU A 88 -3.55 -3.42 -5.63
C LEU A 88 -4.77 -3.10 -6.49
N ILE A 89 -4.60 -2.29 -7.53
CA ILE A 89 -5.69 -2.01 -8.47
C ILE A 89 -6.16 -3.30 -9.14
N ARG A 90 -5.22 -4.13 -9.57
CA ARG A 90 -5.55 -5.39 -10.23
C ARG A 90 -6.26 -6.36 -9.27
N LEU A 91 -5.75 -6.47 -8.06
CA LEU A 91 -6.37 -7.33 -7.05
C LEU A 91 -7.77 -6.88 -6.72
N ALA A 92 -7.99 -5.58 -6.55
CA ALA A 92 -9.30 -5.03 -6.27
C ALA A 92 -10.27 -5.36 -7.40
N THR A 93 -9.81 -5.25 -8.64
CA THR A 93 -10.64 -5.57 -9.80
C THR A 93 -11.00 -7.06 -9.81
N ARG A 94 -10.04 -7.92 -9.53
CA ARG A 94 -10.28 -9.37 -9.48
C ARG A 94 -11.24 -9.76 -8.36
N ALA A 95 -11.22 -9.00 -7.28
CA ALA A 95 -12.13 -9.23 -6.16
C ALA A 95 -13.56 -8.73 -6.44
N GLY A 96 -13.78 -8.13 -7.60
CA GLY A 96 -15.09 -7.58 -7.94
C GLY A 96 -15.32 -6.18 -7.42
N LEU A 97 -14.30 -5.57 -6.83
CA LEU A 97 -14.36 -4.17 -6.43
C LEU A 97 -14.10 -3.31 -7.67
N HIS A 98 -14.57 -2.06 -7.61
CA HIS A 98 -14.44 -1.18 -8.77
C HIS A 98 -13.67 0.07 -8.35
N PRO A 99 -12.33 -0.02 -8.30
CA PRO A 99 -11.54 1.14 -7.93
C PRO A 99 -11.72 2.25 -8.95
N LYS A 100 -11.91 3.45 -8.45
CA LYS A 100 -12.09 4.64 -9.29
C LYS A 100 -11.14 5.71 -8.79
N LEU A 101 -10.63 6.48 -9.73
CA LEU A 101 -9.77 7.60 -9.41
C LEU A 101 -10.50 8.89 -9.70
N LYS A 102 -10.46 9.81 -8.74
CA LYS A 102 -11.06 11.11 -8.90
C LYS A 102 -10.02 12.15 -8.51
N LEU A 103 -9.77 13.08 -9.42
CA LEU A 103 -8.83 14.16 -9.16
C LEU A 103 -9.59 15.37 -8.64
N ALA A 104 -9.07 15.95 -7.57
CA ALA A 104 -9.57 17.23 -7.10
C ALA A 104 -9.08 18.33 -8.04
N ALA A 105 -9.98 19.20 -8.44
CA ALA A 105 -9.63 20.27 -9.37
C ALA A 105 -8.89 21.39 -8.67
#